data_07dbfebafcef45417c8b850b981a2561
#
_entry.id   07dbfebafcef45417c8b850b981a2561
#
_cell.length_a   1.000
_cell.length_b   1.000
_cell.length_c   1.000
_cell.angle_alpha   90.00
_cell.angle_beta   90.00
_cell.angle_gamma   90.00
#
_symmetry.space_group_name_H-M   'P 1'
#
loop_
_entity.id
_entity.type
_entity.pdbx_description
1 polymer ?
#
loop_
_entity_poly.entity_id
_entity_poly.type
_entity_poly.pdbx_seq_one_letter_code
_entity_poly.pdbx_strand_id
1 'polypeptide(L)'
;GKDFPVFLHPKTKEEYALARTERKSGIGYHGFQFFTDTTVKLEEDLIRRDLTINAMAMDEDGTVYDPYGGQQDLNQKILRHVSDAFTEDPLRVLRVARFAARYASYGFEIAEETLQLMKRIANSGELNALTPERVWKETSRALMEDHADIYFQTLRDCDALKVLFPAIDAL
;
A
#
# COMPACT_ATOMS: atom_id res chain seq x y z
N GLY A 1 -16.45 -3.76 -5.92
CA GLY A 1 -17.30 -2.57 -5.93
C GLY A 1 -17.85 -2.30 -7.32
N LYS A 2 -18.83 -1.42 -7.48
CA LYS A 2 -19.42 -1.12 -8.79
C LYS A 2 -18.40 -0.51 -9.78
N ASP A 3 -17.43 0.21 -9.26
CA ASP A 3 -16.49 0.98 -10.08
C ASP A 3 -15.19 0.20 -10.39
N PHE A 4 -14.99 -0.93 -9.73
CA PHE A 4 -13.87 -1.81 -9.98
C PHE A 4 -14.26 -3.27 -9.75
N PRO A 5 -14.71 -3.97 -10.79
CA PRO A 5 -15.08 -5.38 -10.66
C PRO A 5 -13.82 -6.25 -10.57
N VAL A 6 -13.68 -6.97 -9.47
CA VAL A 6 -12.78 -8.11 -9.32
C VAL A 6 -13.65 -9.36 -9.42
N PHE A 7 -13.36 -10.21 -10.36
CA PHE A 7 -14.06 -11.47 -10.56
C PHE A 7 -13.29 -12.60 -9.89
N LEU A 8 -13.99 -13.39 -9.09
CA LEU A 8 -13.39 -14.59 -8.47
C LEU A 8 -13.75 -15.82 -9.29
N HIS A 9 -12.75 -16.61 -9.65
CA HIS A 9 -13.00 -17.89 -10.26
C HIS A 9 -13.80 -18.80 -9.30
N PRO A 10 -14.93 -19.41 -9.74
CA PRO A 10 -15.85 -20.07 -8.82
C PRO A 10 -15.25 -21.24 -8.05
N LYS A 11 -14.29 -21.95 -8.64
CA LYS A 11 -13.62 -23.12 -8.02
C LYS A 11 -12.29 -22.75 -7.36
N THR A 12 -11.36 -22.09 -8.10
CA THR A 12 -9.99 -21.82 -7.61
C THR A 12 -9.91 -20.57 -6.72
N LYS A 13 -10.92 -19.69 -6.77
CA LYS A 13 -10.94 -18.40 -6.07
C LYS A 13 -9.87 -17.42 -6.53
N GLU A 14 -9.23 -17.69 -7.66
CA GLU A 14 -8.33 -16.74 -8.31
C GLU A 14 -9.06 -15.46 -8.66
N GLU A 15 -8.38 -14.34 -8.47
CA GLU A 15 -8.91 -13.01 -8.75
C GLU A 15 -8.56 -12.58 -10.17
N TYR A 16 -9.56 -12.17 -10.93
CA TYR A 16 -9.42 -11.62 -12.27
C TYR A 16 -9.88 -10.17 -12.24
N ALA A 17 -9.02 -9.27 -12.66
CA ALA A 17 -9.31 -7.85 -12.74
C ALA A 17 -8.68 -7.24 -14.00
N LEU A 18 -9.31 -6.20 -14.56
CA LEU A 18 -8.69 -5.41 -15.62
C LEU A 18 -7.61 -4.49 -15.04
N ALA A 19 -6.60 -4.19 -15.84
CA ALA A 19 -5.68 -3.10 -15.53
C ALA A 19 -6.47 -1.79 -15.41
N ARG A 20 -6.04 -0.90 -14.51
CA ARG A 20 -6.77 0.34 -14.23
C ARG A 20 -5.84 1.52 -14.03
N THR A 21 -6.35 2.70 -14.36
CA THR A 21 -5.79 3.98 -13.92
C THR A 21 -6.73 4.63 -12.90
N GLU A 22 -6.18 5.45 -12.04
CA GLU A 22 -6.93 6.22 -11.03
C GLU A 22 -6.63 7.71 -11.24
N ARG A 23 -7.66 8.55 -11.08
CA ARG A 23 -7.49 10.00 -11.03
C ARG A 23 -8.07 10.52 -9.74
N LYS A 24 -7.25 11.25 -8.98
CA LYS A 24 -7.71 11.97 -7.79
C LYS A 24 -8.56 13.16 -8.24
N SER A 25 -9.84 13.17 -7.87
CA SER A 25 -10.79 14.25 -8.16
C SER A 25 -11.25 14.98 -6.90
N GLY A 26 -10.79 14.56 -5.71
CA GLY A 26 -11.21 15.13 -4.42
C GLY A 26 -10.41 14.57 -3.24
N ILE A 27 -10.86 14.89 -2.04
CA ILE A 27 -10.25 14.45 -0.78
C ILE A 27 -10.84 13.08 -0.36
N GLY A 28 -9.97 12.17 0.11
CA GLY A 28 -10.35 10.85 0.62
C GLY A 28 -10.69 9.83 -0.48
N TYR A 29 -11.20 8.66 -0.06
CA TYR A 29 -11.47 7.51 -0.94
C TYR A 29 -12.52 7.80 -2.03
N HIS A 30 -13.53 8.61 -1.75
CA HIS A 30 -14.57 9.00 -2.73
C HIS A 30 -14.06 10.03 -3.77
N GLY A 31 -12.86 10.55 -3.58
CA GLY A 31 -12.21 11.46 -4.51
C GLY A 31 -11.45 10.78 -5.65
N PHE A 32 -11.61 9.46 -5.84
CA PHE A 32 -10.97 8.73 -6.94
C PHE A 32 -11.99 8.34 -8.01
N GLN A 33 -11.63 8.61 -9.26
CA GLN A 33 -12.27 8.05 -10.43
C GLN A 33 -11.40 6.92 -10.98
N PHE A 34 -11.98 5.73 -11.10
CA PHE A 34 -11.32 4.55 -11.65
C PHE A 34 -11.68 4.43 -13.13
N PHE A 35 -10.65 4.30 -13.94
CA PHE A 35 -10.82 4.01 -15.36
C PHE A 35 -10.25 2.62 -15.64
N THR A 36 -11.15 1.70 -15.97
CA THR A 36 -10.79 0.35 -16.42
C THR A 36 -11.03 0.27 -17.91
N ASP A 37 -9.97 0.10 -18.68
CA ASP A 37 -10.04 -0.05 -20.12
C ASP A 37 -9.00 -1.09 -20.56
N THR A 38 -9.30 -1.81 -21.62
CA THR A 38 -8.37 -2.76 -22.25
C THR A 38 -7.15 -2.07 -22.87
N THR A 39 -7.19 -0.74 -23.03
CA THR A 39 -6.07 0.09 -23.50
C THR A 39 -5.10 0.52 -22.41
N VAL A 40 -5.45 0.33 -21.12
CA VAL A 40 -4.55 0.64 -20.00
C VAL A 40 -3.34 -0.30 -20.04
N LYS A 41 -2.15 0.28 -20.13
CA LYS A 41 -0.90 -0.49 -20.14
C LYS A 41 -0.60 -1.05 -18.75
N LEU A 42 0.08 -2.19 -18.72
CA LEU A 42 0.48 -2.82 -17.47
C LEU A 42 1.31 -1.89 -16.59
N GLU A 43 2.24 -1.11 -17.16
CA GLU A 43 3.07 -0.14 -16.45
C GLU A 43 2.22 0.94 -15.75
N GLU A 44 1.13 1.36 -16.38
CA GLU A 44 0.21 2.36 -15.82
C GLU A 44 -0.56 1.81 -14.61
N ASP A 45 -0.84 0.51 -14.57
CA ASP A 45 -1.39 -0.15 -13.39
C ASP A 45 -0.33 -0.34 -12.30
N LEU A 46 0.88 -0.72 -12.66
CA LEU A 46 1.95 -1.01 -11.71
C LEU A 46 2.50 0.26 -11.03
N ILE A 47 2.65 1.39 -11.76
CA ILE A 47 3.25 2.63 -11.23
C ILE A 47 2.46 3.22 -10.04
N ARG A 48 1.16 3.00 -9.98
CA ARG A 48 0.28 3.52 -8.94
C ARG A 48 0.13 2.59 -7.73
N ARG A 49 0.84 1.45 -7.70
CA ARG A 49 0.84 0.53 -6.56
C ARG A 49 1.62 1.11 -5.38
N ASP A 50 1.45 0.51 -4.21
CA ASP A 50 2.05 1.01 -2.98
C ASP A 50 3.58 0.78 -2.92
N LEU A 51 4.04 -0.45 -3.13
CA LEU A 51 5.44 -0.84 -2.99
C LEU A 51 5.97 -1.48 -4.27
N THR A 52 7.26 -1.28 -4.56
CA THR A 52 7.96 -1.87 -5.70
C THR A 52 7.83 -3.38 -5.75
N ILE A 53 7.94 -4.05 -4.60
CA ILE A 53 7.78 -5.51 -4.47
C ILE A 53 6.36 -6.00 -4.79
N ASN A 54 5.37 -5.11 -4.80
CA ASN A 54 3.97 -5.36 -5.18
C ASN A 54 3.66 -4.85 -6.60
N ALA A 55 4.63 -4.23 -7.28
CA ALA A 55 4.49 -3.61 -8.60
C ALA A 55 5.19 -4.42 -9.70
N MET A 56 5.18 -5.71 -9.54
CA MET A 56 5.64 -6.67 -10.55
C MET A 56 4.47 -7.49 -11.07
N ALA A 57 4.61 -8.02 -12.27
CA ALA A 57 3.68 -8.97 -12.86
C ALA A 57 4.46 -10.16 -13.45
N MET A 58 3.81 -11.28 -13.62
CA MET A 58 4.37 -12.47 -14.26
C MET A 58 3.35 -12.97 -15.27
N ASP A 59 3.83 -13.33 -16.46
CA ASP A 59 2.99 -13.96 -17.48
C ASP A 59 2.86 -15.48 -17.28
N GLU A 60 2.09 -16.12 -18.14
CA GLU A 60 1.84 -17.57 -18.08
C GLU A 60 3.11 -18.41 -18.31
N ASP A 61 4.09 -17.86 -19.01
CA ASP A 61 5.39 -18.51 -19.29
C ASP A 61 6.39 -18.34 -18.13
N GLY A 62 6.01 -17.59 -17.10
CA GLY A 62 6.84 -17.31 -15.92
C GLY A 62 7.81 -16.14 -16.11
N THR A 63 7.68 -15.36 -17.19
CA THR A 63 8.48 -14.15 -17.41
C THR A 63 8.02 -13.06 -16.47
N VAL A 64 8.94 -12.53 -15.64
CA VAL A 64 8.65 -11.47 -14.70
C VAL A 64 8.82 -10.11 -15.36
N TYR A 65 7.77 -9.31 -15.28
CA TYR A 65 7.72 -7.93 -15.72
C TYR A 65 7.89 -7.00 -14.52
N ASP A 66 9.03 -6.34 -14.46
CA ASP A 66 9.45 -5.53 -13.30
C ASP A 66 9.98 -4.16 -13.70
N PRO A 67 9.10 -3.23 -14.11
CA PRO A 67 9.53 -1.92 -14.60
C PRO A 67 10.04 -0.99 -13.49
N TYR A 68 9.80 -1.29 -12.22
CA TYR A 68 10.11 -0.41 -11.08
C TYR A 68 11.11 -1.00 -10.08
N GLY A 69 11.81 -2.08 -10.44
CA GLY A 69 12.90 -2.65 -9.65
C GLY A 69 12.46 -3.43 -8.40
N GLY A 70 11.25 -4.00 -8.43
CA GLY A 70 10.71 -4.78 -7.30
C GLY A 70 11.54 -6.00 -6.96
N GLN A 71 12.13 -6.70 -7.95
CA GLN A 71 13.02 -7.84 -7.70
C GLN A 71 14.29 -7.41 -6.96
N GLN A 72 14.85 -6.23 -7.30
CA GLN A 72 16.03 -5.71 -6.62
C GLN A 72 15.69 -5.39 -5.16
N ASP A 73 14.60 -4.66 -4.90
CA ASP A 73 14.16 -4.32 -3.54
C ASP A 73 13.80 -5.59 -2.74
N LEU A 74 13.20 -6.60 -3.38
CA LEU A 74 12.92 -7.89 -2.75
C LEU A 74 14.20 -8.59 -2.29
N ASN A 75 15.23 -8.63 -3.14
CA ASN A 75 16.51 -9.24 -2.82
C ASN A 75 17.28 -8.46 -1.74
N GLN A 76 17.16 -7.13 -1.73
CA GLN A 76 17.75 -6.25 -0.73
C GLN A 76 16.91 -6.14 0.54
N LYS A 77 15.71 -6.73 0.54
CA LYS A 77 14.75 -6.70 1.66
C LYS A 77 14.31 -5.27 2.01
N ILE A 78 13.98 -4.49 0.99
CA ILE A 78 13.57 -3.09 1.12
C ILE A 78 12.10 -2.92 0.77
N LEU A 79 11.38 -2.18 1.63
CA LEU A 79 10.02 -1.70 1.37
C LEU A 79 10.11 -0.28 0.83
N ARG A 80 10.01 -0.14 -0.49
CA ARG A 80 10.12 1.14 -1.20
C ARG A 80 8.81 1.45 -1.93
N HIS A 81 8.33 2.70 -1.83
CA HIS A 81 7.19 3.16 -2.64
C HIS A 81 7.56 3.23 -4.12
N VAL A 82 6.56 3.02 -5.00
CA VAL A 82 6.80 2.95 -6.44
C VAL A 82 7.02 4.34 -7.06
N SER A 83 6.16 5.29 -6.68
CA SER A 83 6.12 6.63 -7.28
C SER A 83 5.37 7.63 -6.39
N ASP A 84 5.29 8.89 -6.83
CA ASP A 84 4.51 9.95 -6.15
C ASP A 84 3.01 9.62 -6.06
N ALA A 85 2.49 8.71 -6.89
CA ALA A 85 1.13 8.19 -6.76
C ALA A 85 0.86 7.55 -5.38
N PHE A 86 1.90 7.22 -4.62
CA PHE A 86 1.79 6.79 -3.23
C PHE A 86 0.99 7.78 -2.37
N THR A 87 1.12 9.08 -2.63
CA THR A 87 0.43 10.14 -1.88
C THR A 87 -1.07 10.22 -2.16
N GLU A 88 -1.56 9.56 -3.20
CA GLU A 88 -2.97 9.61 -3.59
C GLU A 88 -3.89 8.96 -2.56
N ASP A 89 -3.43 7.91 -1.86
CA ASP A 89 -4.20 7.24 -0.83
C ASP A 89 -3.43 7.18 0.50
N PRO A 90 -3.78 7.99 1.50
CA PRO A 90 -3.10 8.03 2.79
C PRO A 90 -3.16 6.69 3.55
N LEU A 91 -4.08 5.76 3.22
CA LEU A 91 -4.11 4.41 3.78
C LEU A 91 -2.81 3.63 3.51
N ARG A 92 -2.07 4.00 2.47
CA ARG A 92 -0.79 3.35 2.13
C ARG A 92 0.25 3.47 3.25
N VAL A 93 0.17 4.51 4.08
CA VAL A 93 1.00 4.63 5.30
C VAL A 93 0.77 3.44 6.24
N LEU A 94 -0.49 3.10 6.51
CA LEU A 94 -0.84 1.95 7.36
C LEU A 94 -0.48 0.62 6.68
N ARG A 95 -0.65 0.54 5.36
CA ARG A 95 -0.29 -0.64 4.58
C ARG A 95 1.21 -0.94 4.65
N VAL A 96 2.07 0.09 4.49
CA VAL A 96 3.52 -0.08 4.62
C VAL A 96 3.89 -0.49 6.04
N ALA A 97 3.32 0.13 7.07
CA ALA A 97 3.54 -0.27 8.46
C ALA A 97 3.14 -1.75 8.71
N ARG A 98 2.02 -2.21 8.13
CA ARG A 98 1.62 -3.61 8.21
C ARG A 98 2.58 -4.54 7.45
N PHE A 99 3.08 -4.15 6.28
CA PHE A 99 4.08 -4.95 5.57
C PHE A 99 5.41 -5.00 6.34
N ALA A 100 5.81 -3.91 6.99
CA ALA A 100 6.97 -3.91 7.87
C ALA A 100 6.82 -4.95 9.01
N ALA A 101 5.67 -4.98 9.67
CA ALA A 101 5.36 -5.99 10.67
C ALA A 101 5.40 -7.42 10.10
N ARG A 102 4.75 -7.62 8.94
CA ARG A 102 4.65 -8.93 8.28
C ARG A 102 6.00 -9.49 7.86
N TYR A 103 6.89 -8.64 7.37
CA TYR A 103 8.18 -9.06 6.81
C TYR A 103 9.36 -8.82 7.75
N ALA A 104 9.10 -8.43 9.01
CA ALA A 104 10.13 -8.18 10.02
C ALA A 104 11.05 -9.39 10.22
N SER A 105 10.49 -10.59 10.36
CA SER A 105 11.26 -11.85 10.52
C SER A 105 12.19 -12.14 9.34
N TYR A 106 11.90 -11.60 8.15
CA TYR A 106 12.75 -11.74 6.98
C TYR A 106 13.82 -10.65 6.87
N GLY A 107 13.80 -9.67 7.78
CA GLY A 107 14.78 -8.57 7.84
C GLY A 107 14.49 -7.47 6.82
N PHE A 108 13.23 -7.24 6.45
CA PHE A 108 12.85 -6.11 5.59
C PHE A 108 12.88 -4.81 6.37
N GLU A 109 13.38 -3.77 5.71
CA GLU A 109 13.43 -2.40 6.23
C GLU A 109 12.71 -1.44 5.27
N ILE A 110 12.17 -0.35 5.81
CA ILE A 110 11.54 0.69 5.00
C ILE A 110 12.64 1.60 4.45
N ALA A 111 12.61 1.86 3.13
CA ALA A 111 13.52 2.82 2.52
C ALA A 111 13.35 4.21 3.15
N GLU A 112 14.46 4.92 3.40
CA GLU A 112 14.45 6.23 4.06
C GLU A 112 13.52 7.23 3.34
N GLU A 113 13.59 7.31 2.01
CA GLU A 113 12.73 8.18 1.22
C GLU A 113 11.24 7.83 1.35
N THR A 114 10.91 6.55 1.57
CA THR A 114 9.54 6.09 1.81
C THR A 114 9.05 6.50 3.18
N LEU A 115 9.89 6.33 4.21
CA LEU A 115 9.59 6.78 5.57
C LEU A 115 9.37 8.29 5.62
N GLN A 116 10.20 9.06 4.93
CA GLN A 116 10.06 10.51 4.83
C GLN A 116 8.77 10.91 4.10
N LEU A 117 8.38 10.18 3.04
CA LEU A 117 7.11 10.37 2.35
C LEU A 117 5.92 10.09 3.26
N MET A 118 5.95 8.97 4.00
CA MET A 118 4.93 8.62 4.99
C MET A 118 4.79 9.72 6.05
N LYS A 119 5.92 10.27 6.53
CA LYS A 119 5.94 11.37 7.50
C LYS A 119 5.30 12.64 6.94
N ARG A 120 5.56 13.00 5.69
CA ARG A 120 4.89 14.14 5.02
C ARG A 120 3.38 13.93 4.95
N ILE A 121 2.92 12.73 4.60
CA ILE A 121 1.49 12.41 4.54
C ILE A 121 0.86 12.51 5.94
N ALA A 122 1.51 11.96 6.96
CA ALA A 122 1.01 12.02 8.34
C ALA A 122 0.84 13.46 8.84
N ASN A 123 1.76 14.35 8.47
CA ASN A 123 1.74 15.77 8.89
C ASN A 123 0.90 16.68 7.96
N SER A 124 0.41 16.19 6.82
CA SER A 124 -0.45 16.96 5.90
C SER A 124 -1.91 17.09 6.36
N GLY A 125 -2.33 16.29 7.33
CA GLY A 125 -3.73 16.18 7.75
C GLY A 125 -4.56 15.17 6.94
N GLU A 126 -4.00 14.55 5.90
CA GLU A 126 -4.74 13.60 5.04
C GLU A 126 -5.15 12.31 5.75
N LEU A 127 -4.43 11.89 6.81
CA LEU A 127 -4.82 10.74 7.62
C LEU A 127 -6.18 10.92 8.31
N ASN A 128 -6.60 12.15 8.60
CA ASN A 128 -7.91 12.45 9.21
C ASN A 128 -9.08 12.17 8.24
N ALA A 129 -8.81 12.06 6.94
CA ALA A 129 -9.82 11.73 5.94
C ALA A 129 -10.07 10.20 5.81
N LEU A 130 -9.28 9.38 6.49
CA LEU A 130 -9.47 7.94 6.50
C LEU A 130 -10.69 7.56 7.33
N THR A 131 -11.54 6.68 6.80
CA THR A 131 -12.66 6.15 7.57
C THR A 131 -12.17 5.16 8.63
N PRO A 132 -12.81 5.10 9.81
CA PRO A 132 -12.44 4.15 10.87
C PRO A 132 -12.38 2.70 10.42
N GLU A 133 -13.26 2.30 9.51
CA GLU A 133 -13.33 0.94 8.98
C GLU A 133 -12.07 0.59 8.15
N ARG A 134 -11.57 1.54 7.37
CA ARG A 134 -10.34 1.34 6.58
C ARG A 134 -9.12 1.25 7.49
N VAL A 135 -9.04 2.13 8.49
CA VAL A 135 -7.97 2.11 9.51
C VAL A 135 -8.01 0.79 10.26
N TRP A 136 -9.18 0.38 10.75
CA TRP A 136 -9.35 -0.87 11.49
C TRP A 136 -8.99 -2.10 10.67
N LYS A 137 -9.35 -2.12 9.38
CA LYS A 137 -9.04 -3.24 8.49
C LYS A 137 -7.52 -3.48 8.36
N GLU A 138 -6.70 -2.45 8.25
CA GLU A 138 -5.24 -2.59 8.20
C GLU A 138 -4.68 -2.92 9.59
N THR A 139 -5.16 -2.24 10.62
CA THR A 139 -4.71 -2.45 12.02
C THR A 139 -5.02 -3.87 12.50
N SER A 140 -6.24 -4.36 12.28
CA SER A 140 -6.62 -5.71 12.71
C SER A 140 -5.79 -6.80 12.03
N ARG A 141 -5.40 -6.59 10.77
CA ARG A 141 -4.48 -7.49 10.07
C ARG A 141 -3.06 -7.42 10.62
N ALA A 142 -2.59 -6.22 10.95
CA ALA A 142 -1.27 -6.03 11.53
C ALA A 142 -1.17 -6.67 12.92
N LEU A 143 -2.24 -6.63 13.72
CA LEU A 143 -2.30 -7.28 15.04
C LEU A 143 -2.24 -8.81 14.96
N MET A 144 -2.49 -9.41 13.80
CA MET A 144 -2.38 -10.86 13.57
C MET A 144 -0.99 -11.29 13.06
N GLU A 145 -0.08 -10.33 12.82
CA GLU A 145 1.30 -10.65 12.43
C GLU A 145 2.16 -10.93 13.68
N ASP A 146 3.18 -11.75 13.54
CA ASP A 146 4.08 -12.14 14.65
C ASP A 146 4.79 -10.96 15.31
N HIS A 147 5.03 -9.89 14.55
CA HIS A 147 5.70 -8.67 14.98
C HIS A 147 4.76 -7.45 14.92
N ALA A 148 3.60 -7.56 15.57
CA ALA A 148 2.61 -6.48 15.62
C ALA A 148 3.15 -5.18 16.24
N ASP A 149 4.14 -5.25 17.10
CA ASP A 149 4.85 -4.10 17.68
C ASP A 149 5.51 -3.23 16.60
N ILE A 150 6.09 -3.83 15.56
CA ILE A 150 6.71 -3.12 14.42
C ILE A 150 5.69 -2.24 13.69
N TYR A 151 4.43 -2.64 13.61
CA TYR A 151 3.37 -1.82 13.02
C TYR A 151 3.22 -0.49 13.76
N PHE A 152 3.10 -0.53 15.07
CA PHE A 152 2.94 0.68 15.88
C PHE A 152 4.23 1.50 15.93
N GLN A 153 5.39 0.85 15.99
CA GLN A 153 6.67 1.55 15.93
C GLN A 153 6.85 2.30 14.61
N THR A 154 6.53 1.67 13.48
CA THR A 154 6.58 2.31 12.15
C THR A 154 5.64 3.52 12.08
N LEU A 155 4.42 3.39 12.62
CA LEU A 155 3.49 4.52 12.67
C LEU A 155 4.00 5.65 13.58
N ARG A 156 4.73 5.32 14.65
CA ARG A 156 5.37 6.30 15.53
C ARG A 156 6.50 7.03 14.80
N ASP A 157 7.37 6.29 14.11
CA ASP A 157 8.53 6.83 13.38
C ASP A 157 8.14 7.81 12.27
N CYS A 158 6.97 7.62 11.67
CA CYS A 158 6.44 8.53 10.64
C CYS A 158 5.39 9.52 11.15
N ASP A 159 5.26 9.74 12.46
CA ASP A 159 4.30 10.66 13.09
C ASP A 159 2.81 10.28 12.89
N ALA A 160 2.50 9.14 12.31
CA ALA A 160 1.13 8.70 12.06
C ALA A 160 0.42 8.20 13.33
N LEU A 161 1.17 7.65 14.29
CA LEU A 161 0.60 7.07 15.52
C LEU A 161 -0.17 8.11 16.35
N LYS A 162 0.42 9.29 16.54
CA LYS A 162 -0.21 10.39 17.28
C LYS A 162 -1.51 10.89 16.65
N VAL A 163 -1.65 10.75 15.33
CA VAL A 163 -2.84 11.17 14.58
C VAL A 163 -3.93 10.11 14.67
N LEU A 164 -3.57 8.84 14.46
CA LEU A 164 -4.52 7.74 14.37
C LEU A 164 -4.88 7.12 15.72
N PHE A 165 -3.92 7.05 16.63
CA PHE A 165 -4.04 6.37 17.92
C PHE A 165 -3.37 7.17 19.05
N PRO A 166 -3.83 8.39 19.34
CA PRO A 166 -3.18 9.27 20.32
C PRO A 166 -3.06 8.65 21.72
N ALA A 167 -4.01 7.81 22.11
CA ALA A 167 -3.94 7.11 23.40
C ALA A 167 -2.81 6.06 23.45
N ILE A 168 -2.47 5.44 22.31
CA ILE A 168 -1.35 4.48 22.22
C ILE A 168 -0.02 5.23 22.12
N ASP A 169 0.00 6.36 21.44
CA ASP A 169 1.20 7.18 21.32
C ASP A 169 1.66 7.78 22.65
N ALA A 170 0.72 7.98 23.59
CA ALA A 170 0.98 8.51 24.94
C ALA A 170 1.55 7.47 25.92
N LEU A 171 1.61 6.17 25.54
CA LEU A 171 2.21 5.11 26.34
C LEU A 171 3.73 5.03 26.13
#